data_9146fcbb0894249a0d6bd27dc3b4d0b0
#
_entry.id   9146fcbb0894249a0d6bd27dc3b4d0b0
#
_cell.length_a   1.000
_cell.length_b   1.000
_cell.length_c   1.000
_cell.angle_alpha   90.00
_cell.angle_beta   90.00
_cell.angle_gamma   90.00
#
_symmetry.space_group_name_H-M   'P 1'
#
loop_
_entity.id
_entity.type
_entity.pdbx_description
1 polymer ?
#
loop_
_entity_poly.entity_id
_entity_poly.type
_entity_poly.pdbx_seq_one_letter_code
_entity_poly.pdbx_strand_id
1 'polypeptide(L)'
;MGERADRQLSQPRARIISRVILSEAKRSRRVRRLRNNNTTEFLDFARNDREPKRMNNKQTTERYTISDLEHWSDIARNSDPPIRLGVFGDPVAHSLSPQIQNAALRACDINMQYARFHIRTNELRSALGLLRKLDFVGINLTVPHKVSAVGQIDAADELATRCGAVNTVHLRDNKLIGSNTDGEGFSRAVRHEFSIDLRDLRVLIIGAGGGTGRAIAWQCALENCERLVLANRTPEKTSELVERLRPFFVAPRVLGPVARLKALAWDESALRAQLTDIDLIVNATPLGMNPSDPAPVPARLLAPHHIIFDCVYALSRTRLLREADEAGARGANGLSMLLYQAALSFSIWYNRDAPIDAMREALTP
;
A
#
# COMPACT_ATOMS: atom_id res chain seq x y z
N MET A 1 8.78 1.46 -58.16
CA MET A 1 7.49 0.85 -57.75
C MET A 1 7.78 0.04 -56.54
N GLY A 2 7.36 0.32 -55.27
CA GLY A 2 6.51 1.38 -54.78
C GLY A 2 6.61 1.29 -53.26
N GLU A 3 6.90 2.44 -52.68
CA GLU A 3 6.62 2.74 -51.28
C GLU A 3 5.11 2.69 -51.03
N ARG A 4 4.68 1.98 -50.01
CA ARG A 4 3.46 2.24 -49.20
C ARG A 4 3.10 1.00 -48.37
N ALA A 5 3.64 0.89 -47.17
CA ALA A 5 2.97 0.18 -46.06
C ALA A 5 3.71 0.46 -44.73
N ASP A 6 3.62 1.68 -44.23
CA ASP A 6 4.03 1.97 -42.83
C ASP A 6 3.41 3.31 -42.37
N ARG A 7 2.10 3.31 -42.16
CA ARG A 7 1.40 4.36 -41.42
C ARG A 7 0.00 3.89 -41.02
N GLN A 8 -0.11 3.10 -39.97
CA GLN A 8 -1.39 2.99 -39.22
C GLN A 8 -1.23 2.13 -37.94
N LEU A 9 -0.50 2.57 -36.95
CA LEU A 9 -0.59 1.99 -35.58
C LEU A 9 -0.09 2.97 -34.48
N SER A 10 -0.51 4.24 -34.48
CA SER A 10 -0.07 5.20 -33.44
C SER A 10 -1.13 6.22 -32.96
N GLN A 11 -2.43 5.94 -32.96
CA GLN A 11 -3.40 6.95 -32.52
C GLN A 11 -4.35 6.69 -31.34
N PRO A 12 -4.48 5.54 -30.69
CA PRO A 12 -5.37 5.45 -29.53
C PRO A 12 -4.73 5.84 -28.17
N ARG A 13 -3.41 5.71 -28.02
CA ARG A 13 -2.75 5.94 -26.71
C ARG A 13 -2.59 7.41 -26.31
N ALA A 14 -2.38 8.30 -27.24
CA ALA A 14 -2.22 9.74 -26.97
C ALA A 14 -3.51 10.43 -26.51
N ARG A 15 -4.68 9.95 -26.90
CA ARG A 15 -5.97 10.55 -26.50
C ARG A 15 -6.41 10.23 -25.08
N ILE A 16 -6.01 9.10 -24.52
CA ILE A 16 -6.34 8.72 -23.13
C ILE A 16 -5.48 9.52 -22.14
N ILE A 17 -4.19 9.67 -22.42
CA ILE A 17 -3.27 10.43 -21.57
C ILE A 17 -3.65 11.92 -21.54
N SER A 18 -4.02 12.51 -22.66
CA SER A 18 -4.45 13.91 -22.75
C SER A 18 -5.76 14.20 -21.98
N ARG A 19 -6.67 13.23 -21.88
CA ARG A 19 -7.93 13.42 -21.12
C ARG A 19 -7.70 13.36 -19.60
N VAL A 20 -6.78 12.55 -19.12
CA VAL A 20 -6.43 12.44 -17.69
C VAL A 20 -5.72 13.72 -17.24
N ILE A 21 -4.73 14.21 -18.01
CA ILE A 21 -3.98 15.44 -17.68
C ILE A 21 -4.89 16.69 -17.68
N LEU A 22 -5.85 16.77 -18.59
CA LEU A 22 -6.81 17.90 -18.65
C LEU A 22 -7.83 17.88 -17.50
N SER A 23 -8.17 16.70 -16.95
CA SER A 23 -9.06 16.59 -15.78
C SER A 23 -8.37 17.03 -14.48
N GLU A 24 -7.10 16.71 -14.31
CA GLU A 24 -6.30 17.12 -13.15
C GLU A 24 -6.00 18.63 -13.12
N ALA A 25 -5.69 19.21 -14.27
CA ALA A 25 -5.46 20.66 -14.39
C ALA A 25 -6.73 21.49 -14.08
N LYS A 26 -7.92 20.97 -14.41
CA LYS A 26 -9.20 21.62 -14.06
C LYS A 26 -9.52 21.49 -12.58
N ARG A 27 -9.20 20.36 -11.92
CA ARG A 27 -9.34 20.18 -10.45
C ARG A 27 -8.41 21.10 -9.67
N SER A 28 -7.16 21.24 -10.06
CA SER A 28 -6.17 22.10 -9.40
C SER A 28 -6.58 23.58 -9.40
N ARG A 29 -7.21 24.09 -10.47
CA ARG A 29 -7.71 25.48 -10.54
C ARG A 29 -8.94 25.70 -9.67
N ARG A 30 -9.78 24.70 -9.44
CA ARG A 30 -10.95 24.77 -8.55
C ARG A 30 -10.56 24.78 -7.07
N VAL A 31 -9.51 24.04 -6.69
CA VAL A 31 -8.98 23.98 -5.32
C VAL A 31 -8.28 25.30 -4.94
N ARG A 32 -7.57 25.97 -5.88
CA ARG A 32 -6.97 27.29 -5.60
C ARG A 32 -8.01 28.40 -5.39
N ARG A 33 -9.19 28.29 -6.01
CA ARG A 33 -10.28 29.30 -5.83
C ARG A 33 -11.02 29.15 -4.51
N LEU A 34 -10.98 27.98 -3.86
CA LEU A 34 -11.61 27.70 -2.56
C LEU A 34 -10.71 28.04 -1.36
N ARG A 35 -9.40 28.25 -1.56
CA ARG A 35 -8.47 28.61 -0.48
C ARG A 35 -8.45 30.10 -0.11
N ASN A 36 -9.07 30.98 -0.88
CA ASN A 36 -9.05 32.44 -0.63
C ASN A 36 -10.31 33.00 0.06
N ASN A 37 -11.25 32.17 0.51
CA ASN A 37 -12.51 32.66 1.09
C ASN A 37 -12.92 31.94 2.39
N ASN A 38 -12.02 31.50 3.28
CA ASN A 38 -12.44 31.04 4.61
C ASN A 38 -11.31 31.21 5.64
N THR A 39 -11.11 32.47 6.06
CA THR A 39 -10.47 32.79 7.35
C THR A 39 -11.41 33.72 8.11
N THR A 40 -12.53 33.22 8.58
CA THR A 40 -13.33 33.83 9.69
C THR A 40 -14.67 33.11 9.80
N GLU A 41 -14.68 31.88 10.33
CA GLU A 41 -15.89 31.21 10.86
C GLU A 41 -15.47 29.87 11.51
N PHE A 42 -14.69 29.96 12.57
CA PHE A 42 -14.39 28.81 13.43
C PHE A 42 -14.61 29.21 14.90
N LEU A 43 -15.83 29.58 15.25
CA LEU A 43 -16.32 29.67 16.64
C LEU A 43 -17.84 29.80 16.60
N ASP A 44 -18.56 28.65 16.52
CA ASP A 44 -19.92 28.45 17.04
C ASP A 44 -20.52 27.14 16.51
N PHE A 45 -20.10 26.02 17.05
CA PHE A 45 -20.87 24.78 16.99
C PHE A 45 -20.57 23.91 18.23
N ALA A 46 -20.89 24.45 19.38
CA ALA A 46 -21.00 23.68 20.61
C ALA A 46 -22.42 23.90 21.17
N ARG A 47 -23.36 23.03 20.81
CA ARG A 47 -24.56 22.65 21.55
C ARG A 47 -25.58 22.01 20.61
N ASN A 48 -25.51 20.71 20.47
CA ASN A 48 -26.71 19.88 20.30
C ASN A 48 -26.37 18.44 20.73
N ASP A 49 -26.73 18.16 21.98
CA ASP A 49 -26.69 16.81 22.56
C ASP A 49 -27.68 15.92 21.84
N ARG A 50 -27.21 15.12 20.88
CA ARG A 50 -27.80 13.84 20.52
C ARG A 50 -26.69 12.80 20.65
N GLU A 51 -26.75 12.05 21.76
CA GLU A 51 -25.87 10.88 21.94
C GLU A 51 -25.92 10.01 20.68
N PRO A 52 -24.76 9.72 20.06
CA PRO A 52 -24.69 8.70 19.04
C PRO A 52 -25.01 7.37 19.76
N LYS A 53 -26.03 6.65 19.28
CA LYS A 53 -26.29 5.27 19.70
C LYS A 53 -24.98 4.52 19.71
N ARG A 54 -24.50 4.10 20.89
CA ARG A 54 -23.36 3.23 21.07
C ARG A 54 -23.57 1.97 20.24
N MET A 55 -22.99 1.94 19.04
CA MET A 55 -22.86 0.71 18.28
C MET A 55 -21.96 -0.24 19.06
N ASN A 56 -22.41 -1.46 19.18
CA ASN A 56 -21.79 -2.54 19.95
C ASN A 56 -20.32 -2.73 19.53
N ASN A 57 -19.40 -2.28 20.36
CA ASN A 57 -17.92 -2.27 20.13
C ASN A 57 -17.31 -3.70 20.08
N LYS A 58 -18.14 -4.76 20.15
CA LYS A 58 -17.69 -6.16 20.06
C LYS A 58 -17.28 -6.60 18.64
N GLN A 59 -17.89 -6.05 17.59
CA GLN A 59 -17.68 -6.49 16.20
C GLN A 59 -16.30 -6.11 15.61
N THR A 60 -15.58 -5.11 16.17
CA THR A 60 -14.27 -4.69 15.65
C THR A 60 -13.09 -5.55 16.13
N THR A 61 -13.28 -6.42 17.11
CA THR A 61 -12.22 -7.26 17.70
C THR A 61 -12.28 -8.73 17.29
N GLU A 62 -13.38 -9.18 16.69
CA GLU A 62 -13.53 -10.56 16.28
C GLU A 62 -12.61 -10.94 15.14
N ARG A 63 -12.00 -12.10 15.25
CA ARG A 63 -11.13 -12.72 14.24
C ARG A 63 -11.72 -14.06 13.87
N TYR A 64 -12.01 -14.24 12.60
CA TYR A 64 -12.43 -15.51 12.05
C TYR A 64 -11.23 -16.37 11.65
N THR A 65 -11.41 -17.67 11.61
CA THR A 65 -10.39 -18.67 11.27
C THR A 65 -10.81 -19.47 10.03
N ILE A 66 -9.97 -20.40 9.58
CA ILE A 66 -10.35 -21.32 8.50
C ILE A 66 -11.56 -22.17 8.90
N SER A 67 -11.65 -22.61 10.16
CA SER A 67 -12.81 -23.37 10.66
C SER A 67 -14.10 -22.58 10.59
N ASP A 68 -14.04 -21.26 10.84
CA ASP A 68 -15.21 -20.40 10.69
C ASP A 68 -15.65 -20.28 9.23
N LEU A 69 -14.69 -20.21 8.28
CA LEU A 69 -14.99 -20.20 6.84
C LEU A 69 -15.62 -21.54 6.37
N GLU A 70 -15.24 -22.68 6.94
CA GLU A 70 -15.82 -23.98 6.65
C GLU A 70 -17.28 -24.08 7.12
N HIS A 71 -17.67 -23.34 8.17
CA HIS A 71 -19.01 -23.28 8.73
C HIS A 71 -19.68 -21.90 8.47
N TRP A 72 -19.28 -21.20 7.41
CA TRP A 72 -19.62 -19.80 7.14
C TRP A 72 -21.14 -19.54 7.04
N SER A 73 -21.91 -20.49 6.52
CA SER A 73 -23.36 -20.37 6.38
C SER A 73 -24.07 -20.08 7.71
N ASP A 74 -23.57 -20.65 8.81
CA ASP A 74 -24.15 -20.46 10.14
C ASP A 74 -23.70 -19.12 10.75
N ILE A 75 -22.47 -18.72 10.52
CA ILE A 75 -21.91 -17.44 10.97
C ILE A 75 -22.55 -16.28 10.21
N ALA A 76 -22.63 -16.39 8.87
CA ALA A 76 -23.18 -15.35 8.01
C ALA A 76 -24.65 -15.02 8.29
N ARG A 77 -25.44 -15.99 8.71
CA ARG A 77 -26.85 -15.78 9.11
C ARG A 77 -27.02 -14.81 10.28
N ASN A 78 -26.00 -14.73 11.14
CA ASN A 78 -26.00 -13.90 12.34
C ASN A 78 -25.29 -12.54 12.14
N SER A 79 -24.79 -12.26 10.94
CA SER A 79 -24.10 -11.02 10.63
C SER A 79 -25.02 -10.06 9.86
N ASP A 80 -25.33 -8.92 10.46
CA ASP A 80 -26.09 -7.83 9.82
C ASP A 80 -25.31 -6.51 10.00
N PRO A 81 -24.82 -5.88 8.94
CA PRO A 81 -24.77 -6.33 7.53
C PRO A 81 -23.93 -7.60 7.30
N PRO A 82 -24.13 -8.32 6.17
CA PRO A 82 -23.39 -9.54 5.88
C PRO A 82 -21.90 -9.26 5.63
N ILE A 83 -21.02 -10.13 6.13
CA ILE A 83 -19.58 -10.05 5.89
C ILE A 83 -19.28 -10.60 4.49
N ARG A 84 -18.80 -9.75 3.57
CA ARG A 84 -18.50 -10.08 2.17
C ARG A 84 -17.08 -9.71 1.76
N LEU A 85 -16.32 -9.10 2.67
CA LEU A 85 -14.97 -8.63 2.47
C LEU A 85 -14.11 -8.96 3.69
N GLY A 86 -12.81 -9.01 3.52
CA GLY A 86 -11.93 -9.23 4.64
C GLY A 86 -10.44 -9.09 4.34
N VAL A 87 -9.64 -9.28 5.38
CA VAL A 87 -8.18 -9.42 5.28
C VAL A 87 -7.73 -10.76 5.84
N PHE A 88 -6.94 -11.49 5.05
CA PHE A 88 -6.27 -12.73 5.45
C PHE A 88 -4.83 -12.41 5.88
N GLY A 89 -4.42 -12.89 7.05
CA GLY A 89 -3.07 -12.69 7.57
C GLY A 89 -2.76 -13.56 8.77
N ASP A 90 -1.46 -13.63 9.11
CA ASP A 90 -0.94 -14.33 10.29
C ASP A 90 0.34 -13.63 10.79
N PRO A 91 0.25 -12.80 11.84
CA PRO A 91 -0.96 -12.37 12.57
C PRO A 91 -1.78 -11.32 11.83
N VAL A 92 -3.06 -11.15 12.21
CA VAL A 92 -4.00 -10.17 11.59
C VAL A 92 -4.71 -9.29 12.63
N ALA A 93 -4.50 -9.56 13.92
CA ALA A 93 -5.24 -8.93 15.03
C ALA A 93 -5.22 -7.40 15.02
N HIS A 94 -4.07 -6.83 14.68
CA HIS A 94 -3.82 -5.38 14.75
C HIS A 94 -4.08 -4.66 13.42
N SER A 95 -4.64 -5.37 12.41
CA SER A 95 -4.96 -4.74 11.14
C SER A 95 -6.04 -3.67 11.31
N LEU A 96 -5.78 -2.46 10.81
CA LEU A 96 -6.75 -1.36 10.76
C LEU A 96 -7.60 -1.38 9.49
N SER A 97 -7.39 -2.35 8.59
CA SER A 97 -8.17 -2.47 7.34
C SER A 97 -9.69 -2.54 7.57
N PRO A 98 -10.22 -3.26 8.61
CA PRO A 98 -11.65 -3.26 8.86
C PRO A 98 -12.22 -1.89 9.22
N GLN A 99 -11.52 -1.07 9.99
CA GLN A 99 -11.97 0.29 10.33
C GLN A 99 -12.14 1.12 9.05
N ILE A 100 -11.11 1.12 8.20
CA ILE A 100 -11.07 1.90 6.95
C ILE A 100 -12.13 1.41 5.96
N GLN A 101 -12.19 0.11 5.71
CA GLN A 101 -13.09 -0.45 4.71
C GLN A 101 -14.55 -0.36 5.14
N ASN A 102 -14.85 -0.61 6.42
CA ASN A 102 -16.23 -0.46 6.94
C ASN A 102 -16.67 1.02 6.92
N ALA A 103 -15.78 1.98 7.12
CA ALA A 103 -16.10 3.40 6.92
C ALA A 103 -16.43 3.70 5.46
N ALA A 104 -15.67 3.14 4.52
CA ALA A 104 -15.94 3.30 3.09
C ALA A 104 -17.28 2.66 2.69
N LEU A 105 -17.57 1.47 3.17
CA LEU A 105 -18.85 0.78 2.90
C LEU A 105 -20.03 1.60 3.38
N ARG A 106 -19.98 2.11 4.62
CA ARG A 106 -21.03 2.98 5.17
C ARG A 106 -21.19 4.28 4.39
N ALA A 107 -20.08 4.97 4.08
CA ALA A 107 -20.12 6.23 3.34
C ALA A 107 -20.65 6.09 1.90
N CYS A 108 -20.69 4.86 1.39
CA CYS A 108 -21.19 4.53 0.06
C CYS A 108 -22.56 3.81 0.09
N ASP A 109 -23.21 3.71 1.25
CA ASP A 109 -24.48 2.99 1.46
C ASP A 109 -24.43 1.52 0.97
N ILE A 110 -23.26 0.87 1.12
CA ILE A 110 -23.09 -0.53 0.78
C ILE A 110 -23.36 -1.37 2.02
N ASN A 111 -24.44 -2.14 1.98
CA ASN A 111 -24.89 -2.98 3.10
C ASN A 111 -24.05 -4.26 3.23
N MET A 112 -22.75 -4.11 3.56
CA MET A 112 -21.77 -5.19 3.73
C MET A 112 -20.80 -4.85 4.86
N GLN A 113 -20.10 -5.87 5.37
CA GLN A 113 -19.01 -5.73 6.34
C GLN A 113 -17.69 -6.31 5.80
N TYR A 114 -16.62 -5.76 6.33
CA TYR A 114 -15.24 -6.20 6.15
C TYR A 114 -14.70 -6.72 7.50
N ALA A 115 -14.12 -7.92 7.52
CA ALA A 115 -13.67 -8.59 8.74
C ALA A 115 -12.18 -9.03 8.68
N ARG A 116 -11.65 -9.48 9.83
CA ARG A 116 -10.31 -10.08 9.96
C ARG A 116 -10.42 -11.59 9.93
N PHE A 117 -9.53 -12.24 9.17
CA PHE A 117 -9.41 -13.68 9.11
C PHE A 117 -7.98 -14.09 9.42
N HIS A 118 -7.80 -14.80 10.52
CA HIS A 118 -6.51 -15.40 10.88
C HIS A 118 -6.36 -16.70 10.09
N ILE A 119 -5.60 -16.63 9.01
CA ILE A 119 -5.34 -17.74 8.10
C ILE A 119 -3.85 -18.05 8.14
N ARG A 120 -3.47 -19.26 8.51
CA ARG A 120 -2.08 -19.71 8.53
C ARG A 120 -1.57 -19.96 7.10
N THR A 121 -0.25 -20.02 6.95
CA THR A 121 0.38 -20.19 5.62
C THR A 121 -0.10 -21.45 4.91
N ASN A 122 -0.23 -22.56 5.63
CA ASN A 122 -0.70 -23.85 5.08
C ASN A 122 -2.21 -23.88 4.80
N GLU A 123 -2.98 -22.94 5.32
CA GLU A 123 -4.45 -22.86 5.17
C GLU A 123 -4.85 -21.99 3.97
N LEU A 124 -3.95 -21.14 3.45
CA LEU A 124 -4.26 -20.14 2.43
C LEU A 124 -4.97 -20.71 1.21
N ARG A 125 -4.50 -21.83 0.68
CA ARG A 125 -5.10 -22.50 -0.51
C ARG A 125 -6.55 -22.89 -0.25
N SER A 126 -6.83 -23.50 0.89
CA SER A 126 -8.19 -23.92 1.28
C SER A 126 -9.08 -22.69 1.50
N ALA A 127 -8.58 -21.68 2.21
CA ALA A 127 -9.33 -20.44 2.46
C ALA A 127 -9.70 -19.71 1.15
N LEU A 128 -8.76 -19.57 0.21
CA LEU A 128 -9.03 -19.00 -1.12
C LEU A 128 -10.05 -19.83 -1.92
N GLY A 129 -9.98 -21.17 -1.82
CA GLY A 129 -10.94 -22.07 -2.46
C GLY A 129 -12.36 -21.92 -1.91
N LEU A 130 -12.50 -21.68 -0.61
CA LEU A 130 -13.80 -21.48 0.04
C LEU A 130 -14.49 -20.18 -0.42
N LEU A 131 -13.74 -19.11 -0.68
CA LEU A 131 -14.30 -17.81 -1.10
C LEU A 131 -15.21 -17.92 -2.32
N ARG A 132 -14.93 -18.87 -3.24
CA ARG A 132 -15.76 -19.10 -4.43
C ARG A 132 -17.17 -19.60 -4.11
N LYS A 133 -17.36 -20.19 -2.91
CA LYS A 133 -18.62 -20.80 -2.48
C LYS A 133 -19.38 -19.93 -1.48
N LEU A 134 -18.75 -18.84 -1.00
CA LEU A 134 -19.21 -18.10 0.17
C LEU A 134 -19.67 -16.66 -0.15
N ASP A 135 -19.98 -16.35 -1.40
CA ASP A 135 -20.45 -15.03 -1.84
C ASP A 135 -19.57 -13.84 -1.41
N PHE A 136 -18.26 -14.05 -1.27
CA PHE A 136 -17.34 -12.94 -1.01
C PHE A 136 -17.18 -12.07 -2.27
N VAL A 137 -17.09 -10.77 -2.08
CA VAL A 137 -16.71 -9.81 -3.14
C VAL A 137 -15.21 -9.85 -3.35
N GLY A 138 -14.45 -9.92 -2.27
CA GLY A 138 -13.00 -9.99 -2.32
C GLY A 138 -12.34 -9.92 -0.95
N ILE A 139 -11.03 -10.04 -0.96
CA ILE A 139 -10.20 -9.96 0.25
C ILE A 139 -8.90 -9.20 -0.01
N ASN A 140 -8.34 -8.62 1.05
CA ASN A 140 -6.95 -8.25 1.07
C ASN A 140 -6.09 -9.39 1.64
N LEU A 141 -4.84 -9.42 1.23
CA LEU A 141 -3.80 -10.30 1.76
C LEU A 141 -2.73 -9.47 2.45
N THR A 142 -2.38 -9.86 3.67
CA THR A 142 -1.23 -9.28 4.38
C THR A 142 -0.18 -10.35 4.68
N VAL A 143 0.80 -10.05 5.50
CA VAL A 143 1.85 -11.01 5.90
C VAL A 143 1.21 -12.28 6.44
N PRO A 144 1.72 -13.49 6.02
CA PRO A 144 2.81 -13.76 5.09
C PRO A 144 2.34 -14.06 3.64
N HIS A 145 1.08 -13.82 3.30
CA HIS A 145 0.37 -14.42 2.16
C HIS A 145 0.64 -13.78 0.80
N LYS A 146 1.06 -12.50 0.74
CA LYS A 146 1.14 -11.72 -0.50
C LYS A 146 1.92 -12.41 -1.64
N VAL A 147 3.04 -13.06 -1.32
CA VAL A 147 3.89 -13.74 -2.31
C VAL A 147 3.34 -15.13 -2.65
N SER A 148 2.94 -15.91 -1.64
CA SER A 148 2.45 -17.28 -1.83
C SER A 148 1.11 -17.36 -2.56
N ALA A 149 0.32 -16.30 -2.54
CA ALA A 149 -0.98 -16.25 -3.20
C ALA A 149 -0.90 -16.22 -4.73
N VAL A 150 0.20 -15.74 -5.31
CA VAL A 150 0.36 -15.60 -6.77
C VAL A 150 0.12 -16.90 -7.51
N GLY A 151 0.60 -18.03 -6.97
CA GLY A 151 0.39 -19.37 -7.53
C GLY A 151 -0.92 -20.06 -7.10
N GLN A 152 -1.84 -19.34 -6.43
CA GLN A 152 -3.05 -19.92 -5.83
C GLN A 152 -4.34 -19.20 -6.27
N ILE A 153 -4.24 -18.23 -7.15
CA ILE A 153 -5.33 -17.48 -7.77
C ILE A 153 -5.40 -17.77 -9.28
N ASP A 154 -6.52 -17.45 -9.93
CA ASP A 154 -6.74 -17.78 -11.34
C ASP A 154 -6.02 -16.85 -12.30
N ALA A 155 -5.94 -15.57 -11.94
CA ALA A 155 -5.26 -14.54 -12.73
C ALA A 155 -4.73 -13.44 -11.82
N ALA A 156 -3.71 -12.73 -12.28
CA ALA A 156 -3.20 -11.52 -11.64
C ALA A 156 -3.04 -10.41 -12.67
N ASP A 157 -3.22 -9.16 -12.25
CA ASP A 157 -2.92 -8.00 -13.09
C ASP A 157 -1.41 -7.91 -13.39
N GLU A 158 -1.07 -7.02 -14.30
CA GLU A 158 0.33 -6.87 -14.76
C GLU A 158 1.26 -6.50 -13.60
N LEU A 159 0.85 -5.61 -12.71
CA LEU A 159 1.68 -5.16 -11.59
C LEU A 159 1.88 -6.29 -10.57
N ALA A 160 0.82 -6.99 -10.16
CA ALA A 160 0.91 -8.13 -9.25
C ALA A 160 1.80 -9.25 -9.81
N THR A 161 1.70 -9.52 -11.13
CA THR A 161 2.55 -10.47 -11.83
C THR A 161 4.01 -10.02 -11.85
N ARG A 162 4.27 -8.75 -12.14
CA ARG A 162 5.61 -8.15 -12.12
C ARG A 162 6.23 -8.16 -10.71
N CYS A 163 5.46 -7.77 -9.70
CA CYS A 163 5.93 -7.80 -8.31
C CYS A 163 6.14 -9.22 -7.77
N GLY A 164 5.41 -10.21 -8.32
CA GLY A 164 5.31 -11.52 -7.73
C GLY A 164 4.65 -11.47 -6.34
N ALA A 165 3.67 -10.58 -6.16
CA ALA A 165 2.95 -10.40 -4.90
C ALA A 165 1.56 -9.82 -5.14
N VAL A 166 0.56 -10.32 -4.41
CA VAL A 166 -0.85 -9.91 -4.45
C VAL A 166 -1.25 -9.44 -3.05
N ASN A 167 -1.86 -8.27 -2.93
CA ASN A 167 -2.45 -7.79 -1.69
C ASN A 167 -3.96 -7.61 -1.76
N THR A 168 -4.55 -7.69 -2.94
CA THR A 168 -5.99 -7.54 -3.18
C THR A 168 -6.46 -8.65 -4.10
N VAL A 169 -7.49 -9.37 -3.68
CA VAL A 169 -8.15 -10.40 -4.49
C VAL A 169 -9.60 -9.99 -4.70
N HIS A 170 -10.05 -10.01 -5.95
CA HIS A 170 -11.42 -9.78 -6.35
C HIS A 170 -12.01 -11.09 -6.86
N LEU A 171 -13.16 -11.48 -6.35
CA LEU A 171 -13.93 -12.61 -6.88
C LEU A 171 -14.89 -12.11 -7.96
N ARG A 172 -14.64 -12.49 -9.20
CA ARG A 172 -15.46 -12.11 -10.35
C ARG A 172 -15.64 -13.32 -11.28
N ASP A 173 -16.89 -13.58 -11.68
CA ASP A 173 -17.24 -14.73 -12.55
C ASP A 173 -16.65 -16.07 -12.03
N ASN A 174 -16.73 -16.30 -10.73
CA ASN A 174 -16.17 -17.45 -10.01
C ASN A 174 -14.63 -17.59 -10.14
N LYS A 175 -13.92 -16.52 -10.54
CA LYS A 175 -12.46 -16.46 -10.62
C LYS A 175 -11.89 -15.52 -9.56
N LEU A 176 -10.78 -15.94 -8.97
CA LEU A 176 -9.99 -15.11 -8.06
C LEU A 176 -8.96 -14.33 -8.89
N ILE A 177 -9.16 -13.02 -8.99
CA ILE A 177 -8.30 -12.12 -9.73
C ILE A 177 -7.49 -11.30 -8.73
N GLY A 178 -6.16 -11.39 -8.80
CA GLY A 178 -5.24 -10.72 -7.91
C GLY A 178 -4.71 -9.40 -8.46
N SER A 179 -4.57 -8.44 -7.57
CA SER A 179 -3.97 -7.13 -7.85
C SER A 179 -2.97 -6.75 -6.76
N ASN A 180 -2.12 -5.76 -7.06
CA ASN A 180 -1.24 -5.19 -6.06
C ASN A 180 -1.43 -3.68 -5.96
N THR A 181 -1.96 -3.22 -4.82
CA THR A 181 -2.21 -1.80 -4.54
C THR A 181 -1.16 -1.16 -3.62
N ASP A 182 -0.17 -1.93 -3.13
CA ASP A 182 0.84 -1.42 -2.19
C ASP A 182 1.73 -0.36 -2.83
N GLY A 183 2.21 -0.60 -4.06
CA GLY A 183 3.14 0.31 -4.73
C GLY A 183 2.54 1.70 -4.97
N GLU A 184 1.38 1.75 -5.63
CA GLU A 184 0.64 2.99 -5.87
C GLU A 184 0.20 3.66 -4.56
N GLY A 185 -0.24 2.85 -3.56
CA GLY A 185 -0.57 3.35 -2.23
C GLY A 185 0.61 4.03 -1.55
N PHE A 186 1.80 3.46 -1.68
CA PHE A 186 3.05 4.05 -1.18
C PHE A 186 3.40 5.36 -1.90
N SER A 187 3.34 5.40 -3.23
CA SER A 187 3.62 6.62 -4.00
C SER A 187 2.71 7.78 -3.58
N ARG A 188 1.40 7.50 -3.45
CA ARG A 188 0.42 8.49 -2.96
C ARG A 188 0.73 8.95 -1.52
N ALA A 189 1.16 8.03 -0.67
CA ALA A 189 1.54 8.34 0.71
C ALA A 189 2.77 9.25 0.76
N VAL A 190 3.83 8.96 0.02
CA VAL A 190 5.04 9.80 -0.06
C VAL A 190 4.68 11.22 -0.53
N ARG A 191 3.86 11.33 -1.57
CA ARG A 191 3.39 12.64 -2.06
C ARG A 191 2.54 13.38 -1.03
N HIS A 192 1.70 12.66 -0.29
CA HIS A 192 0.86 13.24 0.75
C HIS A 192 1.67 13.76 1.94
N GLU A 193 2.61 12.95 2.46
CA GLU A 193 3.37 13.25 3.67
C GLU A 193 4.48 14.28 3.43
N PHE A 194 5.12 14.23 2.27
CA PHE A 194 6.34 14.99 2.03
C PHE A 194 6.25 15.98 0.88
N SER A 195 5.18 15.93 0.08
CA SER A 195 4.97 16.77 -1.13
C SER A 195 6.08 16.57 -2.19
N ILE A 196 6.58 15.35 -2.33
CA ILE A 196 7.67 14.97 -3.25
C ILE A 196 7.21 13.78 -4.09
N ASP A 197 7.59 13.76 -5.37
CA ASP A 197 7.37 12.63 -6.26
C ASP A 197 8.55 11.64 -6.19
N LEU A 198 8.26 10.33 -6.33
CA LEU A 198 9.31 9.29 -6.28
C LEU A 198 10.38 9.47 -7.36
N ARG A 199 10.03 10.05 -8.51
CA ARG A 199 10.97 10.32 -9.62
C ARG A 199 12.17 11.19 -9.22
N ASP A 200 12.00 12.03 -8.21
CA ASP A 200 12.98 13.01 -7.78
C ASP A 200 13.84 12.50 -6.61
N LEU A 201 13.68 11.21 -6.25
CA LEU A 201 14.30 10.63 -5.05
C LEU A 201 15.29 9.51 -5.36
N ARG A 202 16.33 9.46 -4.54
CA ARG A 202 17.23 8.32 -4.37
C ARG A 202 16.74 7.49 -3.20
N VAL A 203 16.26 6.29 -3.49
CA VAL A 203 15.47 5.47 -2.54
C VAL A 203 16.27 4.25 -2.08
N LEU A 204 16.31 4.02 -0.76
CA LEU A 204 16.75 2.77 -0.14
C LEU A 204 15.53 2.04 0.42
N ILE A 205 15.32 0.79 0.01
CA ILE A 205 14.26 -0.07 0.56
C ILE A 205 14.90 -1.20 1.37
N ILE A 206 14.58 -1.25 2.67
CA ILE A 206 14.97 -2.35 3.56
C ILE A 206 13.80 -3.31 3.65
N GLY A 207 14.06 -4.62 3.44
CA GLY A 207 13.02 -5.63 3.31
C GLY A 207 12.45 -5.77 1.90
N ALA A 208 13.23 -5.38 0.88
CA ALA A 208 12.81 -5.38 -0.52
C ALA A 208 12.41 -6.76 -1.07
N GLY A 209 12.83 -7.86 -0.43
CA GLY A 209 12.44 -9.23 -0.81
C GLY A 209 11.04 -9.66 -0.38
N GLY A 210 10.38 -8.90 0.51
CA GLY A 210 9.00 -9.13 0.96
C GLY A 210 7.96 -8.60 -0.03
N GLY A 211 6.69 -9.00 0.14
CA GLY A 211 5.61 -8.61 -0.78
C GLY A 211 5.45 -7.09 -0.92
N THR A 212 5.43 -6.36 0.19
CA THR A 212 5.33 -4.89 0.21
C THR A 212 6.60 -4.24 -0.37
N GLY A 213 7.80 -4.71 0.04
CA GLY A 213 9.05 -4.17 -0.48
C GLY A 213 9.22 -4.36 -1.98
N ARG A 214 8.81 -5.51 -2.53
CA ARG A 214 8.77 -5.77 -3.99
C ARG A 214 7.85 -4.79 -4.71
N ALA A 215 6.64 -4.57 -4.18
CA ALA A 215 5.67 -3.66 -4.78
C ALA A 215 6.19 -2.21 -4.80
N ILE A 216 6.79 -1.75 -3.69
CA ILE A 216 7.41 -0.42 -3.60
C ILE A 216 8.57 -0.29 -4.59
N ALA A 217 9.43 -1.32 -4.70
CA ALA A 217 10.57 -1.32 -5.64
C ALA A 217 10.09 -1.21 -7.10
N TRP A 218 9.04 -1.95 -7.48
CA TRP A 218 8.43 -1.83 -8.79
C TRP A 218 7.82 -0.46 -9.04
N GLN A 219 7.15 0.13 -8.05
CA GLN A 219 6.59 1.47 -8.17
C GLN A 219 7.69 2.53 -8.37
N CYS A 220 8.77 2.46 -7.61
CA CYS A 220 9.94 3.33 -7.81
C CYS A 220 10.52 3.22 -9.22
N ALA A 221 10.59 2.00 -9.77
CA ALA A 221 11.06 1.78 -11.13
C ALA A 221 10.10 2.32 -12.19
N LEU A 222 8.78 2.11 -12.03
CA LEU A 222 7.75 2.61 -12.94
C LEU A 222 7.70 4.14 -12.97
N GLU A 223 7.93 4.80 -11.84
CA GLU A 223 8.01 6.26 -11.75
C GLU A 223 9.42 6.80 -12.07
N ASN A 224 10.35 5.94 -12.45
CA ASN A 224 11.72 6.32 -12.82
C ASN A 224 12.46 7.10 -11.71
N CYS A 225 12.44 6.59 -10.46
CA CYS A 225 13.19 7.22 -9.38
C CYS A 225 14.68 7.40 -9.76
N GLU A 226 15.32 8.39 -9.17
CA GLU A 226 16.70 8.78 -9.50
C GLU A 226 17.68 7.64 -9.26
N ARG A 227 17.53 6.95 -8.14
CA ARG A 227 18.34 5.80 -7.73
C ARG A 227 17.50 4.85 -6.87
N LEU A 228 17.74 3.55 -7.02
CA LEU A 228 17.07 2.52 -6.21
C LEU A 228 18.12 1.55 -5.63
N VAL A 229 18.16 1.48 -4.30
CA VAL A 229 19.00 0.55 -3.55
C VAL A 229 18.10 -0.40 -2.78
N LEU A 230 18.30 -1.70 -2.95
CA LEU A 230 17.46 -2.76 -2.38
C LEU A 230 18.26 -3.55 -1.36
N ALA A 231 17.86 -3.51 -0.09
CA ALA A 231 18.47 -4.28 0.99
C ALA A 231 17.50 -5.34 1.53
N ASN A 232 18.02 -6.53 1.80
CA ASN A 232 17.26 -7.61 2.41
C ASN A 232 18.15 -8.55 3.21
N ARG A 233 17.59 -9.18 4.24
CA ARG A 233 18.31 -10.20 5.03
C ARG A 233 18.74 -11.41 4.19
N THR A 234 18.02 -11.72 3.12
CA THR A 234 18.33 -12.75 2.14
C THR A 234 18.75 -12.05 0.85
N PRO A 235 20.06 -11.91 0.56
CA PRO A 235 20.58 -11.11 -0.57
C PRO A 235 20.11 -11.62 -1.94
N GLU A 236 19.90 -12.93 -2.08
CA GLU A 236 19.47 -13.57 -3.34
C GLU A 236 18.15 -12.99 -3.84
N LYS A 237 17.21 -12.70 -2.91
CA LYS A 237 15.90 -12.10 -3.25
C LYS A 237 16.02 -10.69 -3.82
N THR A 238 17.02 -9.91 -3.37
CA THR A 238 17.26 -8.57 -3.91
C THR A 238 18.02 -8.62 -5.21
N SER A 239 18.95 -9.55 -5.38
CA SER A 239 19.68 -9.74 -6.64
C SER A 239 18.73 -10.15 -7.77
N GLU A 240 17.84 -11.10 -7.52
CA GLU A 240 16.77 -11.48 -8.48
C GLU A 240 15.89 -10.27 -8.86
N LEU A 241 15.47 -9.48 -7.86
CA LEU A 241 14.63 -8.30 -8.10
C LEU A 241 15.38 -7.22 -8.91
N VAL A 242 16.66 -6.98 -8.63
CA VAL A 242 17.51 -6.06 -9.39
C VAL A 242 17.57 -6.49 -10.87
N GLU A 243 17.80 -7.76 -11.17
CA GLU A 243 17.83 -8.22 -12.58
C GLU A 243 16.51 -7.93 -13.30
N ARG A 244 15.38 -8.13 -12.64
CA ARG A 244 14.05 -7.86 -13.21
C ARG A 244 13.77 -6.37 -13.39
N LEU A 245 14.33 -5.51 -12.54
CA LEU A 245 14.15 -4.06 -12.58
C LEU A 245 15.18 -3.37 -13.50
N ARG A 246 16.28 -4.03 -13.87
CA ARG A 246 17.37 -3.48 -14.69
C ARG A 246 16.91 -2.73 -15.94
N PRO A 247 15.90 -3.20 -16.72
CA PRO A 247 15.45 -2.51 -17.93
C PRO A 247 14.91 -1.08 -17.68
N PHE A 248 14.49 -0.76 -16.46
CA PHE A 248 13.97 0.57 -16.10
C PHE A 248 15.07 1.57 -15.74
N PHE A 249 16.32 1.10 -15.54
CA PHE A 249 17.43 1.93 -15.05
C PHE A 249 18.59 2.04 -16.06
N VAL A 250 18.34 1.75 -17.34
CA VAL A 250 19.37 1.79 -18.41
C VAL A 250 19.68 3.19 -18.92
N ALA A 251 18.76 4.15 -18.81
CA ALA A 251 19.00 5.51 -19.25
C ALA A 251 19.95 6.23 -18.28
N PRO A 252 20.98 6.93 -18.77
CA PRO A 252 21.82 7.77 -17.92
C PRO A 252 21.01 8.94 -17.38
N ARG A 253 20.82 9.02 -16.09
CA ARG A 253 20.44 10.25 -15.39
C ARG A 253 21.66 10.81 -14.67
N VAL A 254 21.72 12.09 -14.51
CA VAL A 254 22.95 12.91 -14.52
C VAL A 254 23.60 13.08 -13.14
N LEU A 255 23.54 12.18 -12.21
CA LEU A 255 24.18 12.40 -10.90
C LEU A 255 25.35 11.44 -10.62
N GLY A 256 26.46 11.60 -11.41
CA GLY A 256 27.73 11.00 -11.07
C GLY A 256 27.91 9.51 -11.42
N PRO A 257 29.03 8.90 -11.06
CA PRO A 257 29.41 7.54 -11.49
C PRO A 257 28.77 6.41 -10.72
N VAL A 258 27.76 6.70 -9.88
CA VAL A 258 27.13 5.73 -9.00
C VAL A 258 26.02 4.95 -9.72
N ALA A 259 26.01 3.63 -9.58
CA ALA A 259 24.97 2.79 -10.17
C ALA A 259 23.58 3.19 -9.67
N ARG A 260 22.65 3.42 -10.62
CA ARG A 260 21.25 3.83 -10.32
C ARG A 260 20.44 2.72 -9.68
N LEU A 261 20.78 1.46 -9.91
CA LEU A 261 20.11 0.30 -9.34
C LEU A 261 21.13 -0.62 -8.69
N LYS A 262 20.93 -1.00 -7.43
CA LYS A 262 21.86 -1.82 -6.65
C LYS A 262 21.16 -2.73 -5.66
N ALA A 263 21.59 -3.99 -5.60
CA ALA A 263 21.33 -4.87 -4.45
C ALA A 263 22.38 -4.61 -3.36
N LEU A 264 21.97 -4.70 -2.10
CA LEU A 264 22.81 -4.45 -0.94
C LEU A 264 22.62 -5.54 0.09
N ALA A 265 23.70 -6.00 0.71
CA ALA A 265 23.60 -6.76 1.94
C ALA A 265 23.07 -5.86 3.05
N TRP A 266 22.18 -6.39 3.90
CA TRP A 266 21.65 -5.63 5.03
C TRP A 266 22.59 -5.73 6.23
N ASP A 267 23.69 -5.03 6.15
CA ASP A 267 24.66 -4.83 7.22
C ASP A 267 25.06 -3.35 7.31
N GLU A 268 25.63 -2.96 8.43
CA GLU A 268 25.93 -1.56 8.69
C GLU A 268 26.98 -0.98 7.75
N SER A 269 28.01 -1.73 7.40
CA SER A 269 29.10 -1.26 6.53
C SER A 269 28.56 -0.95 5.14
N ALA A 270 27.74 -1.85 4.61
CA ALA A 270 27.10 -1.70 3.32
C ALA A 270 26.10 -0.53 3.32
N LEU A 271 25.29 -0.36 4.38
CA LEU A 271 24.38 0.78 4.53
C LEU A 271 25.16 2.11 4.59
N ARG A 272 26.19 2.20 5.42
CA ARG A 272 27.04 3.39 5.57
C ARG A 272 27.58 3.88 4.23
N ALA A 273 28.03 2.95 3.39
CA ALA A 273 28.57 3.27 2.08
C ALA A 273 27.56 3.85 1.08
N GLN A 274 26.26 3.73 1.33
CA GLN A 274 25.20 4.18 0.42
C GLN A 274 24.42 5.38 0.93
N LEU A 275 24.26 5.53 2.25
CA LEU A 275 23.29 6.47 2.85
C LEU A 275 23.60 7.94 2.58
N THR A 276 24.85 8.32 2.34
CA THR A 276 25.21 9.70 1.91
C THR A 276 24.48 10.13 0.63
N ASP A 277 24.21 9.17 -0.26
CA ASP A 277 23.55 9.40 -1.55
C ASP A 277 22.10 8.89 -1.60
N ILE A 278 21.42 8.85 -0.46
CA ILE A 278 20.02 8.44 -0.33
C ILE A 278 19.20 9.61 0.22
N ASP A 279 18.05 9.84 -0.37
CA ASP A 279 17.08 10.83 0.10
C ASP A 279 15.98 10.17 0.95
N LEU A 280 15.42 9.05 0.46
CA LEU A 280 14.30 8.35 1.10
C LEU A 280 14.73 6.95 1.56
N ILE A 281 14.58 6.69 2.85
CA ILE A 281 14.80 5.37 3.46
C ILE A 281 13.44 4.78 3.79
N VAL A 282 13.15 3.58 3.25
CA VAL A 282 11.89 2.88 3.43
C VAL A 282 12.11 1.61 4.27
N ASN A 283 11.43 1.51 5.39
CA ASN A 283 11.32 0.26 6.14
C ASN A 283 10.12 -0.54 5.64
N ALA A 284 10.35 -1.58 4.88
CA ALA A 284 9.35 -2.56 4.44
C ALA A 284 9.50 -3.91 5.18
N THR A 285 10.16 -3.92 6.34
CA THR A 285 10.29 -5.08 7.25
C THR A 285 9.23 -5.04 8.33
N PRO A 286 9.01 -6.14 9.08
CA PRO A 286 8.18 -6.14 10.29
C PRO A 286 8.83 -5.45 11.52
N LEU A 287 10.11 -5.05 11.45
CA LEU A 287 10.79 -4.41 12.59
C LEU A 287 10.12 -3.07 12.93
N GLY A 288 9.80 -2.89 14.18
CA GLY A 288 9.03 -1.78 14.69
C GLY A 288 7.57 -2.12 15.00
N MET A 289 7.12 -3.34 14.70
CA MET A 289 5.79 -3.81 15.13
C MET A 289 5.73 -4.02 16.65
N ASN A 290 6.84 -4.41 17.27
CA ASN A 290 6.97 -4.52 18.70
C ASN A 290 7.84 -3.38 19.26
N PRO A 291 7.53 -2.85 20.45
CA PRO A 291 8.32 -1.77 21.06
C PRO A 291 9.80 -2.13 21.30
N SER A 292 10.11 -3.42 21.46
CA SER A 292 11.46 -3.95 21.69
C SER A 292 12.26 -4.20 20.41
N ASP A 293 11.63 -4.06 19.21
CA ASP A 293 12.33 -4.29 17.96
C ASP A 293 13.48 -3.28 17.76
N PRO A 294 14.62 -3.70 17.22
CA PRO A 294 15.69 -2.79 16.84
C PRO A 294 15.25 -1.93 15.64
N ALA A 295 15.85 -0.75 15.51
CA ALA A 295 15.69 0.03 14.29
C ALA A 295 16.38 -0.68 13.09
N PRO A 296 15.76 -0.70 11.90
CA PRO A 296 16.35 -1.34 10.71
C PRO A 296 17.58 -0.60 10.16
N VAL A 297 17.78 0.66 10.54
CA VAL A 297 18.97 1.47 10.26
C VAL A 297 19.51 1.99 11.59
N PRO A 298 20.81 1.83 11.86
CA PRO A 298 21.43 2.41 13.07
C PRO A 298 21.31 3.93 13.11
N ALA A 299 20.90 4.49 14.25
CA ALA A 299 20.70 5.95 14.46
C ALA A 299 21.86 6.81 13.95
N ARG A 300 23.11 6.37 14.20
CA ARG A 300 24.35 7.05 13.78
C ARG A 300 24.54 7.17 12.27
N LEU A 301 23.72 6.49 11.47
CA LEU A 301 23.71 6.57 10.01
C LEU A 301 22.61 7.48 9.45
N LEU A 302 21.70 7.94 10.31
CA LEU A 302 20.65 8.88 9.93
C LEU A 302 21.23 10.30 9.92
N ALA A 303 20.70 11.14 9.02
CA ALA A 303 21.14 12.52 8.85
C ALA A 303 19.94 13.43 8.54
N PRO A 304 20.03 14.74 8.78
CA PRO A 304 18.90 15.67 8.59
C PRO A 304 18.31 15.74 7.18
N HIS A 305 19.07 15.35 6.16
CA HIS A 305 18.60 15.34 4.76
C HIS A 305 17.75 14.11 4.43
N HIS A 306 17.78 13.08 5.28
CA HIS A 306 16.98 11.88 5.03
C HIS A 306 15.49 12.13 5.24
N ILE A 307 14.70 11.44 4.44
CA ILE A 307 13.26 11.24 4.62
C ILE A 307 13.08 9.77 5.01
N ILE A 308 12.31 9.51 6.05
CA ILE A 308 12.07 8.15 6.54
C ILE A 308 10.61 7.79 6.32
N PHE A 309 10.33 6.74 5.59
CA PHE A 309 9.01 6.15 5.48
C PHE A 309 9.02 4.76 6.14
N ASP A 310 8.33 4.64 7.26
CA ASP A 310 8.19 3.36 7.95
C ASP A 310 6.84 2.72 7.59
N CYS A 311 6.83 1.61 6.85
CA CYS A 311 5.59 0.92 6.50
C CYS A 311 4.85 0.35 7.72
N VAL A 312 5.48 0.30 8.90
CA VAL A 312 4.84 -0.10 10.16
C VAL A 312 3.97 1.05 10.66
N TYR A 313 2.76 0.71 11.11
CA TYR A 313 1.78 1.64 11.68
C TYR A 313 1.22 1.18 13.04
N ALA A 314 1.66 0.02 13.55
CA ALA A 314 1.20 -0.53 14.83
C ALA A 314 1.51 0.40 16.02
N LEU A 315 2.56 1.19 15.91
CA LEU A 315 2.95 2.23 16.86
C LEU A 315 2.90 3.59 16.17
N SER A 316 2.41 4.61 16.86
CA SER A 316 2.40 5.99 16.34
C SER A 316 3.82 6.47 15.99
N ARG A 317 4.80 6.11 16.81
CA ARG A 317 6.23 6.37 16.59
C ARG A 317 7.03 5.10 16.87
N THR A 318 7.55 4.47 15.81
CA THR A 318 8.48 3.35 15.91
C THR A 318 9.84 3.81 16.41
N ARG A 319 10.72 2.88 16.76
CA ARG A 319 12.09 3.21 17.15
C ARG A 319 12.83 3.94 16.00
N LEU A 320 12.67 3.47 14.76
CA LEU A 320 13.25 4.12 13.58
C LEU A 320 12.83 5.59 13.47
N LEU A 321 11.54 5.89 13.64
CA LEU A 321 11.02 7.25 13.54
C LEU A 321 11.49 8.16 14.68
N ARG A 322 11.63 7.63 15.92
CA ARG A 322 12.20 8.41 17.01
C ARG A 322 13.67 8.75 16.78
N GLU A 323 14.46 7.76 16.34
CA GLU A 323 15.88 7.96 16.00
C GLU A 323 16.04 8.91 14.80
N ALA A 324 15.11 8.92 13.86
CA ALA A 324 15.06 9.88 12.75
C ALA A 324 14.81 11.32 13.24
N ASP A 325 13.85 11.50 14.15
CA ASP A 325 13.57 12.83 14.74
C ASP A 325 14.81 13.36 15.50
N GLU A 326 15.49 12.52 16.27
CA GLU A 326 16.72 12.87 16.98
C GLU A 326 17.86 13.27 16.02
N ALA A 327 17.90 12.65 14.83
CA ALA A 327 18.84 13.01 13.77
C ALA A 327 18.42 14.25 12.95
N GLY A 328 17.26 14.85 13.24
CA GLY A 328 16.69 15.99 12.49
C GLY A 328 16.11 15.60 11.14
N ALA A 329 15.89 14.32 10.87
CA ALA A 329 15.28 13.81 9.66
C ALA A 329 13.74 13.88 9.73
N ARG A 330 13.07 14.02 8.57
CA ARG A 330 11.61 13.96 8.49
C ARG A 330 11.15 12.52 8.39
N GLY A 331 10.10 12.14 9.12
CA GLY A 331 9.60 10.78 9.09
C GLY A 331 8.08 10.67 9.11
N ALA A 332 7.55 9.65 8.41
CA ALA A 332 6.15 9.25 8.44
C ALA A 332 6.01 7.74 8.66
N ASN A 333 4.91 7.34 9.33
CA ASN A 333 4.56 5.94 9.49
C ASN A 333 3.66 5.43 8.34
N GLY A 334 3.31 4.15 8.37
CA GLY A 334 2.57 3.47 7.30
C GLY A 334 1.07 3.77 7.22
N LEU A 335 0.49 4.65 8.05
CA LEU A 335 -0.96 4.91 8.07
C LEU A 335 -1.47 5.49 6.74
N SER A 336 -0.76 6.44 6.16
CA SER A 336 -1.14 7.02 4.87
C SER A 336 -1.06 6.00 3.72
N MET A 337 -0.05 5.12 3.74
CA MET A 337 0.04 4.03 2.78
C MET A 337 -1.10 3.02 2.97
N LEU A 338 -1.43 2.68 4.21
CA LEU A 338 -2.57 1.82 4.53
C LEU A 338 -3.87 2.40 3.99
N LEU A 339 -4.10 3.71 4.15
CA LEU A 339 -5.26 4.41 3.62
C LEU A 339 -5.34 4.31 2.10
N TYR A 340 -4.27 4.70 1.40
CA TYR A 340 -4.32 4.79 -0.06
C TYR A 340 -4.39 3.41 -0.74
N GLN A 341 -3.67 2.39 -0.23
CA GLN A 341 -3.80 1.03 -0.77
C GLN A 341 -5.19 0.44 -0.51
N ALA A 342 -5.82 0.76 0.63
CA ALA A 342 -7.19 0.33 0.92
C ALA A 342 -8.23 1.02 0.02
N ALA A 343 -8.04 2.31 -0.27
CA ALA A 343 -8.87 3.04 -1.23
C ALA A 343 -8.78 2.45 -2.65
N LEU A 344 -7.58 2.07 -3.09
CA LEU A 344 -7.38 1.39 -4.38
C LEU A 344 -8.05 0.02 -4.40
N SER A 345 -7.95 -0.76 -3.32
CA SER A 345 -8.65 -2.05 -3.19
C SER A 345 -10.17 -1.88 -3.29
N PHE A 346 -10.73 -0.88 -2.59
CA PHE A 346 -12.15 -0.53 -2.68
C PHE A 346 -12.56 -0.21 -4.13
N SER A 347 -11.75 0.59 -4.82
CA SER A 347 -12.03 0.95 -6.23
C SER A 347 -12.00 -0.27 -7.16
N ILE A 348 -11.13 -1.26 -6.92
CA ILE A 348 -11.08 -2.51 -7.65
C ILE A 348 -12.36 -3.33 -7.44
N TRP A 349 -12.84 -3.45 -6.20
CA TRP A 349 -14.01 -4.25 -5.89
C TRP A 349 -15.32 -3.65 -6.42
N TYR A 350 -15.45 -2.32 -6.38
CA TYR A 350 -16.72 -1.63 -6.66
C TYR A 350 -16.71 -0.81 -7.95
N ASN A 351 -15.59 -0.78 -8.68
CA ASN A 351 -15.40 0.01 -9.91
C ASN A 351 -15.86 1.47 -9.75
N ARG A 352 -15.54 2.08 -8.61
CA ARG A 352 -15.86 3.47 -8.25
C ARG A 352 -14.78 4.09 -7.37
N ASP A 353 -14.75 5.42 -7.32
CA ASP A 353 -13.82 6.13 -6.43
C ASP A 353 -14.14 5.82 -4.96
N ALA A 354 -13.11 5.57 -4.17
CA ALA A 354 -13.21 5.36 -2.74
C ALA A 354 -13.49 6.67 -1.99
N PRO A 355 -14.30 6.66 -0.94
CA PRO A 355 -14.58 7.83 -0.11
C PRO A 355 -13.42 8.10 0.88
N ILE A 356 -12.30 8.62 0.35
CA ILE A 356 -11.01 8.74 1.05
C ILE A 356 -11.14 9.54 2.36
N ASP A 357 -11.99 10.55 2.41
CA ASP A 357 -12.15 11.38 3.61
C ASP A 357 -12.79 10.59 4.74
N ALA A 358 -13.86 9.85 4.50
CA ALA A 358 -14.47 8.95 5.49
C ALA A 358 -13.51 7.83 5.94
N MET A 359 -12.69 7.30 5.00
CA MET A 359 -11.67 6.31 5.32
C MET A 359 -10.56 6.89 6.21
N ARG A 360 -10.17 8.14 5.98
CA ARG A 360 -9.14 8.85 6.78
C ARG A 360 -9.64 9.17 8.18
N GLU A 361 -10.88 9.65 8.31
CA GLU A 361 -11.51 9.92 9.60
C GLU A 361 -11.57 8.67 10.48
N ALA A 362 -11.78 7.49 9.91
CA ALA A 362 -11.78 6.23 10.64
C ALA A 362 -10.40 5.80 11.19
N LEU A 363 -9.30 6.45 10.77
CA LEU A 363 -7.94 6.25 11.31
C LEU A 363 -7.58 7.25 12.41
N THR A 364 -8.38 8.29 12.58
CA THR A 364 -8.18 9.28 13.65
C THR A 364 -8.69 8.68 14.97
N PRO A 365 -7.91 8.72 16.07
CA PRO A 365 -8.30 8.17 17.37
C PRO A 365 -9.55 8.82 17.96
#